data_b987fb533dfd547e1f1716350fa4bcfb
#
_entry.id   b987fb533dfd547e1f1716350fa4bcfb
#
_cell.length_a   1.000
_cell.length_b   1.000
_cell.length_c   1.000
_cell.angle_alpha   90.00
_cell.angle_beta   90.00
_cell.angle_gamma   90.00
#
_symmetry.space_group_name_H-M   'P 1'
#
loop_
_entity.id
_entity.type
_entity.pdbx_description
1 polymer ?
#
loop_
_entity_poly.entity_id
_entity_poly.type
_entity_poly.pdbx_seq_one_letter_code
_entity_poly.pdbx_strand_id
1 'polypeptide(L)'
;MIVDLHHNRTVLTNSEIAVYYAAITFGSLYVLNISIQSVFSEAPYGFSAIIIGLLYIPSSLGYFIASLVGGPWLDRIMIRSAQRAGRYDADGKLVYLPEDRMRENAWISATLYPGALIWYGWTAQSGVHWIAPCIANFFFGVGSMLVFSAATTMLTEFLPRRSSSGVALNNFVRNIFSCTGGIIAQPLINVMGDGWLMTMVGLLAWVSGNVCLWLLRKNASKWRVQMDKELNK
;
A
#
# COMPACT_ATOMS: atom_id res chain seq x y z
N MET A 1 -5.58 -35.59 -1.86
CA MET A 1 -6.28 -34.90 -2.97
C MET A 1 -7.27 -33.84 -2.50
N ILE A 2 -8.25 -34.13 -1.60
CA ILE A 2 -9.18 -33.09 -1.08
C ILE A 2 -8.48 -32.09 -0.14
N VAL A 3 -7.53 -32.56 0.67
CA VAL A 3 -6.72 -31.72 1.56
C VAL A 3 -5.81 -30.78 0.77
N ASP A 4 -5.28 -31.20 -0.38
CA ASP A 4 -4.43 -30.36 -1.24
C ASP A 4 -5.20 -29.28 -1.96
N LEU A 5 -6.47 -29.50 -2.31
CA LEU A 5 -7.33 -28.48 -2.94
C LEU A 5 -7.73 -27.36 -1.96
N HIS A 6 -7.96 -27.71 -0.68
CA HIS A 6 -8.25 -26.74 0.36
C HIS A 6 -7.00 -25.95 0.77
N HIS A 7 -5.85 -26.59 0.73
CA HIS A 7 -4.54 -26.01 0.98
C HIS A 7 -4.17 -24.96 -0.09
N ASN A 8 -4.33 -25.32 -1.36
CA ASN A 8 -4.04 -24.43 -2.48
C ASN A 8 -4.96 -23.19 -2.48
N ARG A 9 -6.21 -23.32 -2.08
CA ARG A 9 -7.16 -22.20 -1.99
C ARG A 9 -6.79 -21.17 -0.93
N THR A 10 -6.33 -21.56 0.25
CA THR A 10 -6.03 -20.60 1.33
C THR A 10 -4.77 -19.78 1.05
N VAL A 11 -3.72 -20.38 0.52
CA VAL A 11 -2.49 -19.66 0.11
C VAL A 11 -2.78 -18.72 -1.06
N LEU A 12 -3.57 -19.15 -2.03
CA LEU A 12 -4.02 -18.32 -3.13
C LEU A 12 -4.86 -17.12 -2.65
N THR A 13 -5.85 -17.36 -1.78
CA THR A 13 -6.73 -16.29 -1.26
C THR A 13 -5.95 -15.17 -0.56
N ASN A 14 -4.84 -15.49 0.07
CA ASN A 14 -4.06 -14.52 0.85
C ASN A 14 -3.09 -13.72 0.00
N SER A 15 -2.48 -14.37 -0.98
CA SER A 15 -1.72 -13.64 -2.01
C SER A 15 -2.63 -12.71 -2.82
N GLU A 16 -3.87 -13.13 -3.11
CA GLU A 16 -4.87 -12.29 -3.77
C GLU A 16 -5.25 -11.06 -2.94
N ILE A 17 -5.41 -11.19 -1.61
CA ILE A 17 -5.70 -10.06 -0.71
C ILE A 17 -4.53 -9.07 -0.69
N ALA A 18 -3.28 -9.54 -0.61
CA ALA A 18 -2.10 -8.67 -0.64
C ALA A 18 -1.95 -7.97 -2.00
N VAL A 19 -2.18 -8.68 -3.10
CA VAL A 19 -2.18 -8.13 -4.46
C VAL A 19 -3.27 -7.06 -4.62
N TYR A 20 -4.50 -7.35 -4.16
CA TYR A 20 -5.61 -6.39 -4.21
C TYR A 20 -5.30 -5.11 -3.42
N TYR A 21 -4.73 -5.24 -2.21
CA TYR A 21 -4.35 -4.10 -1.40
C TYR A 21 -3.29 -3.21 -2.08
N ALA A 22 -2.27 -3.83 -2.68
CA ALA A 22 -1.28 -3.10 -3.47
C ALA A 22 -1.89 -2.47 -4.72
N ALA A 23 -2.83 -3.15 -5.39
CA ALA A 23 -3.46 -2.69 -6.62
C ALA A 23 -4.35 -1.47 -6.39
N ILE A 24 -5.16 -1.44 -5.32
CA ILE A 24 -6.01 -0.28 -5.00
C ILE A 24 -5.16 0.94 -4.63
N THR A 25 -4.05 0.74 -3.92
CA THR A 25 -3.10 1.82 -3.61
C THR A 25 -2.47 2.38 -4.89
N PHE A 26 -2.13 1.51 -5.83
CA PHE A 26 -1.54 1.91 -7.12
C PHE A 26 -2.55 2.61 -8.03
N GLY A 27 -3.79 2.15 -8.06
CA GLY A 27 -4.89 2.83 -8.74
C GLY A 27 -5.11 4.24 -8.16
N SER A 28 -5.11 4.38 -6.84
CA SER A 28 -5.23 5.67 -6.15
C SER A 28 -4.09 6.64 -6.51
N LEU A 29 -2.86 6.12 -6.68
CA LEU A 29 -1.71 6.90 -7.14
C LEU A 29 -1.95 7.52 -8.53
N TYR A 30 -2.52 6.74 -9.46
CA TYR A 30 -2.80 7.26 -10.80
C TYR A 30 -3.94 8.27 -10.82
N VAL A 31 -4.98 8.06 -10.02
CA VAL A 31 -6.03 9.07 -9.83
C VAL A 31 -5.43 10.37 -9.29
N LEU A 32 -4.54 10.30 -8.29
CA LEU A 32 -3.83 11.44 -7.74
C LEU A 32 -2.96 12.15 -8.80
N ASN A 33 -2.22 11.39 -9.62
CA ASN A 33 -1.36 11.96 -10.65
C ASN A 33 -2.17 12.72 -11.72
N ILE A 34 -3.32 12.20 -12.13
CA ILE A 34 -4.22 12.89 -13.08
C ILE A 34 -4.77 14.17 -12.44
N SER A 35 -5.18 14.11 -11.17
CA SER A 35 -5.67 15.29 -10.44
C SER A 35 -4.59 16.37 -10.30
N ILE A 36 -3.34 16.02 -9.96
CA ILE A 36 -2.23 16.98 -9.91
C ILE A 36 -2.09 17.72 -11.25
N GLN A 37 -2.12 16.98 -12.34
CA GLN A 37 -1.98 17.58 -13.67
C GLN A 37 -3.18 18.49 -13.99
N SER A 38 -4.41 18.05 -13.73
CA SER A 38 -5.63 18.83 -14.00
C SER A 38 -5.68 20.10 -13.16
N VAL A 39 -5.57 20.01 -11.85
CA VAL A 39 -5.72 21.12 -10.90
C VAL A 39 -4.65 22.19 -11.10
N PHE A 40 -3.39 21.79 -11.24
CA PHE A 40 -2.31 22.79 -11.31
C PHE A 40 -2.10 23.38 -12.70
N SER A 41 -2.67 22.78 -13.77
CA SER A 41 -2.68 23.37 -15.11
C SER A 41 -3.76 24.46 -15.28
N GLU A 42 -4.82 24.41 -14.46
CA GLU A 42 -5.96 25.33 -14.54
C GLU A 42 -5.87 26.46 -13.48
N ALA A 43 -6.76 27.46 -13.60
CA ALA A 43 -6.91 28.47 -12.57
C ALA A 43 -7.37 27.85 -11.24
N PRO A 44 -6.88 28.30 -10.07
CA PRO A 44 -6.13 29.54 -9.86
C PRO A 44 -4.60 29.41 -10.03
N TYR A 45 -4.04 28.22 -10.25
CA TYR A 45 -2.60 28.00 -10.27
C TYR A 45 -1.97 28.30 -11.63
N GLY A 46 -2.50 27.77 -12.73
CA GLY A 46 -2.04 28.02 -14.10
C GLY A 46 -0.56 27.72 -14.33
N PHE A 47 -0.03 26.65 -13.69
CA PHE A 47 1.38 26.30 -13.75
C PHE A 47 1.77 25.70 -15.10
N SER A 48 2.98 26.01 -15.57
CA SER A 48 3.54 25.36 -16.75
C SER A 48 3.81 23.88 -16.50
N ALA A 49 3.87 23.06 -17.55
CA ALA A 49 4.15 21.61 -17.47
C ALA A 49 5.45 21.31 -16.70
N ILE A 50 6.47 22.16 -16.81
CA ILE A 50 7.73 22.01 -16.07
C ILE A 50 7.50 22.14 -14.56
N ILE A 51 6.74 23.15 -14.13
CA ILE A 51 6.44 23.38 -12.70
C ILE A 51 5.57 22.23 -12.17
N ILE A 52 4.58 21.75 -12.94
CA ILE A 52 3.77 20.60 -12.57
C ILE A 52 4.66 19.37 -12.39
N GLY A 53 5.65 19.17 -13.26
CA GLY A 53 6.66 18.11 -13.09
C GLY A 53 7.39 18.18 -11.74
N LEU A 54 7.70 19.39 -11.24
CA LEU A 54 8.34 19.56 -9.93
C LEU A 54 7.40 19.23 -8.75
N LEU A 55 6.08 19.30 -8.92
CA LEU A 55 5.11 18.95 -7.88
C LEU A 55 5.05 17.45 -7.59
N TYR A 56 5.70 16.60 -8.40
CA TYR A 56 5.90 15.17 -8.08
C TYR A 56 7.10 14.91 -7.18
N ILE A 57 8.00 15.89 -7.00
CA ILE A 57 9.17 15.72 -6.11
C ILE A 57 8.76 15.41 -4.66
N PRO A 58 7.76 16.07 -4.04
CA PRO A 58 7.37 15.77 -2.67
C PRO A 58 6.97 14.29 -2.47
N SER A 59 6.17 13.71 -3.37
CA SER A 59 5.79 12.29 -3.25
C SER A 59 6.99 11.37 -3.48
N SER A 60 7.87 11.68 -4.43
CA SER A 60 9.10 10.92 -4.67
C SER A 60 10.04 10.96 -3.47
N LEU A 61 10.15 12.12 -2.80
CA LEU A 61 10.90 12.26 -1.55
C LEU A 61 10.26 11.43 -0.43
N GLY A 62 8.92 11.40 -0.36
CA GLY A 62 8.17 10.54 0.54
C GLY A 62 8.47 9.05 0.33
N TYR A 63 8.47 8.59 -0.93
CA TYR A 63 8.89 7.23 -1.29
C TYR A 63 10.33 6.92 -0.86
N PHE A 64 11.24 7.83 -1.13
CA PHE A 64 12.65 7.66 -0.79
C PHE A 64 12.87 7.53 0.72
N ILE A 65 12.30 8.45 1.51
CA ILE A 65 12.40 8.43 2.97
C ILE A 65 11.74 7.17 3.55
N ALA A 66 10.55 6.80 3.08
CA ALA A 66 9.87 5.59 3.52
C ALA A 66 10.63 4.32 3.17
N SER A 67 11.33 4.28 2.05
CA SER A 67 12.19 3.15 1.67
C SER A 67 13.41 3.03 2.57
N LEU A 68 14.06 4.14 2.91
CA LEU A 68 15.24 4.15 3.79
C LEU A 68 14.90 3.81 5.24
N VAL A 69 13.81 4.38 5.75
CA VAL A 69 13.41 4.25 7.16
C VAL A 69 12.55 3.01 7.40
N GLY A 70 11.75 2.62 6.41
CA GLY A 70 10.77 1.55 6.52
C GLY A 70 11.40 0.19 6.82
N GLY A 71 12.53 -0.18 6.20
CA GLY A 71 13.24 -1.43 6.46
C GLY A 71 13.70 -1.54 7.91
N PRO A 72 14.59 -0.65 8.39
CA PRO A 72 15.06 -0.66 9.78
C PRO A 72 13.93 -0.52 10.81
N TRP A 73 12.86 0.18 10.48
CA TRP A 73 11.71 0.28 11.37
C TRP A 73 10.94 -1.04 11.47
N LEU A 74 10.69 -1.71 10.35
CA LEU A 74 10.11 -3.05 10.32
C LEU A 74 10.94 -4.06 11.12
N ASP A 75 12.26 -4.05 10.97
CA ASP A 75 13.16 -4.92 11.72
C ASP A 75 13.06 -4.68 13.22
N ARG A 76 12.99 -3.41 13.66
CA ARG A 76 12.78 -3.06 15.06
C ARG A 76 11.42 -3.54 15.60
N ILE A 77 10.36 -3.48 14.80
CA ILE A 77 9.04 -4.00 15.17
C ILE A 77 9.11 -5.51 15.35
N MET A 78 9.77 -6.24 14.44
CA MET A 78 9.93 -7.69 14.50
C MET A 78 10.72 -8.12 15.74
N ILE A 79 11.88 -7.47 16.01
CA ILE A 79 12.72 -7.72 17.18
C ILE A 79 11.90 -7.52 18.46
N ARG A 80 11.22 -6.37 18.57
CA ARG A 80 10.38 -6.03 19.74
C ARG A 80 9.23 -7.02 19.96
N SER A 81 8.61 -7.47 18.86
CA SER A 81 7.51 -8.43 18.92
C SER A 81 7.99 -9.82 19.34
N ALA A 82 9.13 -10.28 18.79
CA ALA A 82 9.73 -11.57 19.15
C ALA A 82 10.19 -11.59 20.62
N GLN A 83 10.82 -10.49 21.11
CA GLN A 83 11.22 -10.35 22.51
C GLN A 83 10.03 -10.36 23.46
N ARG A 84 8.96 -9.59 23.17
CA ARG A 84 7.73 -9.56 23.99
C ARG A 84 7.02 -10.92 24.04
N ALA A 85 7.14 -11.71 23.00
CA ALA A 85 6.55 -13.05 22.94
C ALA A 85 7.46 -14.15 23.49
N GLY A 86 8.69 -13.82 23.93
CA GLY A 86 9.65 -14.78 24.49
C GLY A 86 10.08 -15.87 23.51
N ARG A 87 10.12 -15.56 22.20
CA ARG A 87 10.40 -16.54 21.16
C ARG A 87 11.91 -16.65 20.92
N TYR A 88 12.52 -17.62 21.56
CA TYR A 88 13.92 -17.96 21.38
C TYR A 88 14.03 -19.40 20.87
N ASP A 89 14.95 -19.65 19.94
CA ASP A 89 15.31 -20.99 19.48
C ASP A 89 16.22 -21.67 20.52
N ALA A 90 16.48 -22.98 20.32
CA ALA A 90 17.37 -23.77 21.18
C ALA A 90 18.77 -23.16 21.34
N ASP A 91 19.23 -22.41 20.34
CA ASP A 91 20.50 -21.67 20.36
C ASP A 91 20.41 -20.26 20.98
N GLY A 92 19.26 -19.88 21.56
CA GLY A 92 19.04 -18.55 22.17
C GLY A 92 18.87 -17.42 21.15
N LYS A 93 18.68 -17.71 19.86
CA LYS A 93 18.40 -16.72 18.82
C LYS A 93 16.91 -16.39 18.76
N LEU A 94 16.60 -15.11 18.46
CA LEU A 94 15.21 -14.65 18.29
C LEU A 94 14.58 -15.29 17.03
N VAL A 95 13.41 -15.90 17.18
CA VAL A 95 12.59 -16.42 16.09
C VAL A 95 11.61 -15.34 15.62
N TYR A 96 11.79 -14.89 14.39
CA TYR A 96 10.95 -13.88 13.75
C TYR A 96 9.78 -14.54 13.02
N LEU A 97 8.61 -13.92 13.08
CA LEU A 97 7.42 -14.36 12.36
C LEU A 97 7.01 -13.31 11.33
N PRO A 98 6.60 -13.73 10.13
CA PRO A 98 6.09 -12.82 9.09
C PRO A 98 4.97 -11.91 9.57
N GLU A 99 4.14 -12.41 10.49
CA GLU A 99 3.01 -11.71 11.10
C GLU A 99 3.41 -10.48 11.92
N ASP A 100 4.64 -10.46 12.45
CA ASP A 100 5.12 -9.36 13.28
C ASP A 100 5.31 -8.08 12.46
N ARG A 101 5.59 -8.21 11.16
CA ARG A 101 5.69 -7.09 10.21
C ARG A 101 4.36 -6.38 9.99
N MET A 102 3.22 -7.09 10.15
CA MET A 102 1.88 -6.58 9.89
C MET A 102 1.27 -5.84 11.09
N ARG A 103 1.97 -5.74 12.21
CA ARG A 103 1.36 -5.21 13.44
C ARG A 103 1.13 -3.70 13.42
N GLU A 104 2.18 -2.91 13.41
CA GLU A 104 2.07 -1.45 13.57
C GLU A 104 2.16 -0.72 12.23
N ASN A 105 3.13 -1.09 11.40
CA ASN A 105 3.42 -0.44 10.13
C ASN A 105 2.26 -0.52 9.13
N ALA A 106 1.61 -1.69 9.04
CA ALA A 106 0.52 -1.90 8.10
C ALA A 106 -0.72 -1.04 8.43
N TRP A 107 -1.04 -0.87 9.72
CA TRP A 107 -2.15 -0.02 10.16
C TRP A 107 -1.87 1.47 9.95
N ILE A 108 -0.63 1.90 10.20
CA ILE A 108 -0.22 3.28 9.96
C ILE A 108 -0.31 3.59 8.46
N SER A 109 0.22 2.72 7.61
CA SER A 109 0.17 2.91 6.16
C SER A 109 -1.26 2.89 5.62
N ALA A 110 -2.12 1.96 6.11
CA ALA A 110 -3.52 1.85 5.72
C ALA A 110 -4.37 3.08 6.08
N THR A 111 -3.89 3.93 7.00
CA THR A 111 -4.58 5.16 7.40
C THR A 111 -3.90 6.40 6.81
N LEU A 112 -2.58 6.40 6.71
CA LEU A 112 -1.80 7.56 6.32
C LEU A 112 -2.04 7.97 4.86
N TYR A 113 -1.92 7.03 3.90
CA TYR A 113 -2.09 7.39 2.48
C TYR A 113 -3.52 7.77 2.10
N PRO A 114 -4.59 7.11 2.62
CA PRO A 114 -5.95 7.54 2.34
C PRO A 114 -6.28 8.89 2.98
N GLY A 115 -5.78 9.14 4.21
CA GLY A 115 -5.91 10.44 4.86
C GLY A 115 -5.21 11.56 4.08
N ALA A 116 -4.02 11.28 3.54
CA ALA A 116 -3.29 12.20 2.69
C ALA A 116 -4.03 12.50 1.37
N LEU A 117 -4.71 11.50 0.77
CA LEU A 117 -5.56 11.72 -0.41
C LEU A 117 -6.70 12.68 -0.13
N ILE A 118 -7.41 12.48 0.99
CA ILE A 118 -8.53 13.34 1.38
C ILE A 118 -8.01 14.77 1.63
N TRP A 119 -6.90 14.90 2.36
CA TRP A 119 -6.27 16.19 2.59
C TRP A 119 -5.87 16.88 1.30
N TYR A 120 -5.20 16.16 0.39
CA TYR A 120 -4.84 16.67 -0.92
C TYR A 120 -6.07 17.17 -1.69
N GLY A 121 -7.12 16.37 -1.81
CA GLY A 121 -8.31 16.70 -2.60
C GLY A 121 -8.98 17.98 -2.16
N TRP A 122 -9.18 18.18 -0.85
CA TRP A 122 -9.80 19.39 -0.33
C TRP A 122 -8.91 20.62 -0.44
N THR A 123 -7.60 20.50 -0.22
CA THR A 123 -6.66 21.60 -0.37
C THR A 123 -6.50 22.02 -1.83
N ALA A 124 -6.49 21.06 -2.74
CA ALA A 124 -6.44 21.30 -4.18
C ALA A 124 -7.72 21.99 -4.68
N GLN A 125 -8.88 21.49 -4.31
CA GLN A 125 -10.18 22.07 -4.71
C GLN A 125 -10.41 23.47 -4.13
N SER A 126 -9.95 23.73 -2.91
CA SER A 126 -10.12 25.04 -2.26
C SER A 126 -9.17 26.12 -2.80
N GLY A 127 -8.26 25.78 -3.71
CA GLY A 127 -7.31 26.74 -4.29
C GLY A 127 -6.38 27.40 -3.28
N VAL A 128 -6.09 26.73 -2.15
CA VAL A 128 -5.16 27.24 -1.14
C VAL A 128 -3.72 27.28 -1.67
N HIS A 129 -2.80 27.84 -0.91
CA HIS A 129 -1.41 27.91 -1.32
C HIS A 129 -0.85 26.54 -1.73
N TRP A 130 -0.19 26.44 -2.87
CA TRP A 130 0.28 25.20 -3.52
C TRP A 130 1.14 24.28 -2.62
N ILE A 131 1.75 24.80 -1.57
CA ILE A 131 2.52 24.02 -0.59
C ILE A 131 1.63 23.03 0.17
N ALA A 132 0.37 23.36 0.47
CA ALA A 132 -0.51 22.50 1.26
C ALA A 132 -0.81 21.16 0.54
N PRO A 133 -1.24 21.11 -0.72
CA PRO A 133 -1.36 19.87 -1.46
C PRO A 133 -0.02 19.15 -1.70
N CYS A 134 1.11 19.88 -1.78
CA CYS A 134 2.44 19.25 -1.86
C CYS A 134 2.82 18.49 -0.59
N ILE A 135 2.51 19.03 0.58
CA ILE A 135 2.73 18.33 1.87
C ILE A 135 1.85 17.07 1.94
N ALA A 136 0.59 17.18 1.54
CA ALA A 136 -0.30 16.01 1.47
C ALA A 136 0.25 14.93 0.52
N ASN A 137 0.76 15.34 -0.65
CA ASN A 137 1.39 14.45 -1.62
C ASN A 137 2.65 13.75 -1.08
N PHE A 138 3.45 14.44 -0.26
CA PHE A 138 4.58 13.84 0.47
C PHE A 138 4.10 12.71 1.41
N PHE A 139 3.09 12.95 2.24
CA PHE A 139 2.56 11.93 3.16
C PHE A 139 1.89 10.77 2.42
N PHE A 140 1.26 11.04 1.27
CA PHE A 140 0.78 10.00 0.37
C PHE A 140 1.93 9.12 -0.10
N GLY A 141 3.06 9.71 -0.51
CA GLY A 141 4.26 8.99 -0.92
C GLY A 141 4.78 8.07 0.19
N VAL A 142 4.90 8.59 1.42
CA VAL A 142 5.32 7.80 2.58
C VAL A 142 4.39 6.61 2.82
N GLY A 143 3.09 6.86 2.91
CA GLY A 143 2.10 5.83 3.23
C GLY A 143 2.00 4.74 2.16
N SER A 144 1.96 5.13 0.88
CA SER A 144 1.85 4.17 -0.24
C SER A 144 3.11 3.32 -0.40
N MET A 145 4.31 3.88 -0.17
CA MET A 145 5.55 3.08 -0.19
C MET A 145 5.58 2.02 0.90
N LEU A 146 5.10 2.34 2.10
CA LEU A 146 4.98 1.36 3.19
C LEU A 146 4.02 0.22 2.82
N VAL A 147 2.90 0.52 2.13
CA VAL A 147 1.99 -0.51 1.60
C VAL A 147 2.68 -1.39 0.57
N PHE A 148 3.38 -0.80 -0.41
CA PHE A 148 4.06 -1.56 -1.46
C PHE A 148 5.16 -2.46 -0.91
N SER A 149 5.94 -1.97 0.05
CA SER A 149 6.97 -2.73 0.74
C SER A 149 6.36 -3.92 1.48
N ALA A 150 5.30 -3.70 2.27
CA ALA A 150 4.61 -4.75 3.01
C ALA A 150 4.02 -5.81 2.06
N ALA A 151 3.29 -5.39 1.00
CA ALA A 151 2.67 -6.30 0.06
C ALA A 151 3.70 -7.15 -0.70
N THR A 152 4.80 -6.55 -1.15
CA THR A 152 5.87 -7.27 -1.87
C THR A 152 6.55 -8.29 -0.97
N THR A 153 6.86 -7.92 0.27
CA THR A 153 7.48 -8.83 1.23
C THR A 153 6.56 -10.01 1.56
N MET A 154 5.27 -9.76 1.76
CA MET A 154 4.28 -10.83 1.96
C MET A 154 4.24 -11.81 0.79
N LEU A 155 4.22 -11.31 -0.44
CA LEU A 155 4.17 -12.18 -1.62
C LEU A 155 5.41 -13.05 -1.74
N THR A 156 6.59 -12.54 -1.42
CA THR A 156 7.84 -13.31 -1.45
C THR A 156 7.89 -14.35 -0.33
N GLU A 157 7.33 -14.07 0.83
CA GLU A 157 7.28 -15.00 1.96
C GLU A 157 6.19 -16.09 1.79
N PHE A 158 5.03 -15.75 1.20
CA PHE A 158 3.95 -16.72 0.98
C PHE A 158 4.22 -17.69 -0.18
N LEU A 159 5.01 -17.28 -1.16
CA LEU A 159 5.31 -18.07 -2.37
C LEU A 159 6.83 -18.25 -2.57
N PRO A 160 7.58 -18.85 -1.63
CA PRO A 160 9.05 -18.89 -1.71
C PRO A 160 9.56 -19.61 -2.97
N ARG A 161 8.87 -20.66 -3.41
CA ARG A 161 9.23 -21.42 -4.64
C ARG A 161 8.75 -20.75 -5.95
N ARG A 162 7.82 -19.78 -5.89
CA ARG A 162 7.23 -19.09 -7.06
C ARG A 162 7.15 -17.57 -6.83
N SER A 163 8.10 -17.02 -6.09
CA SER A 163 8.10 -15.60 -5.72
C SER A 163 8.10 -14.68 -6.94
N SER A 164 8.85 -15.02 -8.00
CA SER A 164 8.87 -14.27 -9.26
C SER A 164 7.51 -14.22 -9.94
N SER A 165 6.79 -15.35 -9.99
CA SER A 165 5.43 -15.40 -10.56
C SER A 165 4.44 -14.59 -9.73
N GLY A 166 4.56 -14.61 -8.40
CA GLY A 166 3.73 -13.81 -7.49
C GLY A 166 3.95 -12.30 -7.70
N VAL A 167 5.20 -11.87 -7.81
CA VAL A 167 5.55 -10.47 -8.08
C VAL A 167 5.08 -10.03 -9.47
N ALA A 168 5.21 -10.89 -10.50
CA ALA A 168 4.72 -10.61 -11.84
C ALA A 168 3.19 -10.43 -11.86
N LEU A 169 2.44 -11.31 -11.19
CA LEU A 169 0.99 -11.19 -11.05
C LEU A 169 0.60 -9.91 -10.31
N ASN A 170 1.28 -9.58 -9.23
CA ASN A 170 1.06 -8.33 -8.49
C ASN A 170 1.24 -7.10 -9.41
N ASN A 171 2.31 -7.05 -10.17
CA ASN A 171 2.57 -5.96 -11.10
C ASN A 171 1.50 -5.90 -12.21
N PHE A 172 1.06 -7.03 -12.73
CA PHE A 172 0.02 -7.10 -13.75
C PHE A 172 -1.32 -6.52 -13.24
N VAL A 173 -1.78 -6.97 -12.06
CA VAL A 173 -3.03 -6.48 -11.46
C VAL A 173 -2.93 -5.00 -11.09
N ARG A 174 -1.80 -4.54 -10.53
CA ARG A 174 -1.54 -3.13 -10.25
C ARG A 174 -1.68 -2.26 -11.51
N ASN A 175 -1.13 -2.71 -12.64
CA ASN A 175 -1.23 -1.96 -13.90
C ASN A 175 -2.66 -1.89 -14.43
N ILE A 176 -3.48 -2.93 -14.24
CA ILE A 176 -4.92 -2.88 -14.58
C ILE A 176 -5.62 -1.79 -13.76
N PHE A 177 -5.39 -1.76 -12.43
CA PHE A 177 -5.99 -0.75 -11.56
C PHE A 177 -5.50 0.66 -11.88
N SER A 178 -4.23 0.83 -12.24
CA SER A 178 -3.68 2.13 -12.63
C SER A 178 -4.28 2.63 -13.94
N CYS A 179 -4.42 1.76 -14.92
CA CYS A 179 -5.05 2.08 -16.20
C CYS A 179 -6.51 2.49 -15.99
N THR A 180 -7.25 1.71 -15.22
CA THR A 180 -8.64 2.01 -14.89
C THR A 180 -8.75 3.36 -14.14
N GLY A 181 -7.92 3.56 -13.11
CA GLY A 181 -7.87 4.81 -12.34
C GLY A 181 -7.52 6.01 -13.21
N GLY A 182 -6.53 5.89 -14.11
CA GLY A 182 -6.16 6.96 -15.03
C GLY A 182 -7.26 7.34 -16.03
N ILE A 183 -7.99 6.35 -16.56
CA ILE A 183 -9.07 6.61 -17.53
C ILE A 183 -10.27 7.28 -16.87
N ILE A 184 -10.69 6.83 -15.68
CA ILE A 184 -11.90 7.31 -15.02
C ILE A 184 -11.68 8.58 -14.19
N ALA A 185 -10.42 8.94 -13.86
CA ALA A 185 -10.12 10.06 -12.98
C ALA A 185 -10.61 11.38 -13.57
N GLN A 186 -10.24 11.73 -14.80
CA GLN A 186 -10.59 13.02 -15.40
C GLN A 186 -12.12 13.21 -15.55
N PRO A 187 -12.89 12.25 -16.08
CA PRO A 187 -14.36 12.35 -16.11
C PRO A 187 -14.97 12.57 -14.74
N LEU A 188 -14.48 11.88 -13.69
CA LEU A 188 -15.00 12.02 -12.34
C LEU A 188 -14.62 13.38 -11.71
N ILE A 189 -13.42 13.89 -11.96
CA ILE A 189 -13.01 15.23 -11.54
C ILE A 189 -13.99 16.28 -12.11
N ASN A 190 -14.32 16.18 -13.39
CA ASN A 190 -15.21 17.11 -14.06
C ASN A 190 -16.64 17.09 -13.52
N VAL A 191 -17.11 15.94 -13.00
CA VAL A 191 -18.48 15.79 -12.49
C VAL A 191 -18.60 16.16 -11.00
N MET A 192 -17.66 15.70 -10.17
CA MET A 192 -17.78 15.83 -8.70
C MET A 192 -16.72 16.72 -8.05
N GLY A 193 -15.68 17.12 -8.79
CA GLY A 193 -14.55 17.86 -8.26
C GLY A 193 -13.53 16.98 -7.54
N ASP A 194 -12.33 17.56 -7.33
CA ASP A 194 -11.19 16.85 -6.74
C ASP A 194 -11.41 16.43 -5.30
N GLY A 195 -12.01 17.29 -4.46
CA GLY A 195 -12.25 17.01 -3.05
C GLY A 195 -13.14 15.79 -2.83
N TRP A 196 -14.25 15.71 -3.54
CA TRP A 196 -15.17 14.57 -3.44
C TRP A 196 -14.59 13.31 -4.05
N LEU A 197 -13.90 13.40 -5.19
CA LEU A 197 -13.24 12.25 -5.81
C LEU A 197 -12.18 11.67 -4.88
N MET A 198 -11.30 12.52 -4.31
CA MET A 198 -10.24 12.04 -3.40
C MET A 198 -10.81 11.52 -2.09
N THR A 199 -11.93 12.07 -1.61
CA THR A 199 -12.64 11.53 -0.44
C THR A 199 -13.20 10.15 -0.74
N MET A 200 -13.87 9.95 -1.89
CA MET A 200 -14.40 8.66 -2.31
C MET A 200 -13.28 7.61 -2.45
N VAL A 201 -12.22 7.94 -3.18
CA VAL A 201 -11.07 7.04 -3.38
C VAL A 201 -10.36 6.76 -2.04
N GLY A 202 -10.16 7.78 -1.22
CA GLY A 202 -9.55 7.65 0.10
C GLY A 202 -10.37 6.78 1.06
N LEU A 203 -11.68 6.94 1.11
CA LEU A 203 -12.55 6.10 1.94
C LEU A 203 -12.59 4.65 1.44
N LEU A 204 -12.69 4.44 0.13
CA LEU A 204 -12.63 3.09 -0.46
C LEU A 204 -11.30 2.42 -0.13
N ALA A 205 -10.20 3.15 -0.28
CA ALA A 205 -8.87 2.67 0.04
C ALA A 205 -8.70 2.39 1.55
N TRP A 206 -9.23 3.24 2.40
CA TRP A 206 -9.18 3.08 3.85
C TRP A 206 -9.97 1.86 4.31
N VAL A 207 -11.22 1.72 3.88
CA VAL A 207 -12.09 0.59 4.23
C VAL A 207 -11.48 -0.72 3.71
N SER A 208 -11.14 -0.77 2.43
CA SER A 208 -10.57 -1.98 1.82
C SER A 208 -9.23 -2.37 2.44
N GLY A 209 -8.35 -1.40 2.72
CA GLY A 209 -7.07 -1.64 3.38
C GLY A 209 -7.23 -2.24 4.78
N ASN A 210 -8.14 -1.66 5.59
CA ASN A 210 -8.42 -2.17 6.93
C ASN A 210 -9.06 -3.56 6.90
N VAL A 211 -9.99 -3.82 5.98
CA VAL A 211 -10.60 -5.15 5.78
C VAL A 211 -9.54 -6.17 5.36
N CYS A 212 -8.68 -5.83 4.40
CA CYS A 212 -7.57 -6.69 3.99
C CYS A 212 -6.65 -7.04 5.15
N LEU A 213 -6.22 -6.06 5.94
CA LEU A 213 -5.37 -6.28 7.10
C LEU A 213 -6.05 -7.14 8.19
N TRP A 214 -7.33 -6.92 8.42
CA TRP A 214 -8.10 -7.74 9.37
C TRP A 214 -8.19 -9.20 8.91
N LEU A 215 -8.50 -9.43 7.62
CA LEU A 215 -8.55 -10.77 7.03
C LEU A 215 -7.19 -11.47 7.09
N LEU A 216 -6.12 -10.76 6.74
CA LEU A 216 -4.76 -11.25 6.80
C LEU A 216 -4.39 -11.66 8.24
N ARG A 217 -4.71 -10.83 9.22
CA ARG A 217 -4.45 -11.12 10.64
C ARG A 217 -5.25 -12.29 11.18
N LYS A 218 -6.54 -12.39 10.81
CA LYS A 218 -7.42 -13.50 11.25
C LYS A 218 -6.94 -14.86 10.74
N ASN A 219 -6.36 -14.90 9.56
CA ASN A 219 -5.90 -16.12 8.93
C ASN A 219 -4.41 -16.45 9.22
N ALA A 220 -3.66 -15.55 9.83
CA ALA A 220 -2.22 -15.67 10.06
C ALA A 220 -1.81 -16.97 10.78
N SER A 221 -2.54 -17.39 11.81
CA SER A 221 -2.25 -18.61 12.55
C SER A 221 -2.41 -19.90 11.74
N LYS A 222 -3.34 -19.92 10.79
CA LYS A 222 -3.56 -21.07 9.89
C LYS A 222 -2.41 -21.23 8.89
N TRP A 223 -1.79 -20.13 8.50
CA TRP A 223 -0.68 -20.13 7.55
C TRP A 223 0.61 -20.65 8.11
N ARG A 224 0.89 -20.35 9.40
CA ARG A 224 2.06 -20.87 10.09
C ARG A 224 2.11 -22.38 10.03
N VAL A 225 1.02 -23.03 10.41
CA VAL A 225 0.90 -24.51 10.38
C VAL A 225 1.08 -25.06 8.97
N GLN A 226 0.73 -24.28 7.95
CA GLN A 226 0.86 -24.70 6.55
C GLN A 226 2.27 -24.50 6.00
N MET A 227 2.91 -23.37 6.30
CA MET A 227 4.31 -23.11 5.94
C MET A 227 5.27 -24.14 6.57
N ASP A 228 5.08 -24.43 7.86
CA ASP A 228 5.89 -25.42 8.56
C ASP A 228 5.78 -26.83 7.93
N LYS A 229 4.60 -27.19 7.41
CA LYS A 229 4.41 -28.44 6.67
C LYS A 229 5.07 -28.48 5.30
N GLU A 230 5.23 -27.33 4.64
CA GLU A 230 5.90 -27.23 3.32
C GLU A 230 7.43 -27.20 3.44
N LEU A 231 7.95 -26.59 4.49
CA LEU A 231 9.39 -26.55 4.76
C LEU A 231 9.93 -27.91 5.22
N ASN A 232 9.07 -28.76 5.81
CA ASN A 232 9.41 -30.10 6.29
C ASN A 232 9.14 -31.21 5.25
N LYS A 233 8.76 -30.88 4.01
CA LYS A 233 8.67 -31.77 2.84
C LYS A 233 9.87 -31.59 1.91
#